data_021e3b37cea9e371b82d636a5ce2a70f
#
_entry.id   021e3b37cea9e371b82d636a5ce2a70f
#
_cell.length_a   1.000
_cell.length_b   1.000
_cell.length_c   1.000
_cell.angle_alpha   90.00
_cell.angle_beta   90.00
_cell.angle_gamma   90.00
#
_symmetry.space_group_name_H-M   'P 1'
#
loop_
_entity.id
_entity.type
_entity.pdbx_description
1 polymer ?
#
loop_
_entity_poly.entity_id
_entity_poly.type
_entity_poly.pdbx_seq_one_letter_code
_entity_poly.pdbx_strand_id
1 'polypeptide(L)'
;WPKVTIDKSKCIHCHKCLDFHEKGCIVADSLTQTNGNNKMQAQTSIDRYKNFGLRDEWVSMYLPEGDAFWTGDHGLHPTYQVPSLKNWLKDAEIIDAKAKMTELGRTLQSIFEYNTIFPWEIIWINLTYNSFIAKWFAARQKFNTPFTKSLLEEQLSTEFPTYKGKTVQNAVYQILRTLKESPIGATLGQYAEVDKSTGIRGGYNELSPEAIAYSIYKFARTKNISMLRVSDLYSPEVESGVYKEFGIAKDALEKQLRFLNSTTNRVLVAELNMGLDHI
;
A
#
# COMPACT_ATOMS: atom_id res chain seq x y z
N TRP A 1 13.99 18.48 -14.68
CA TRP A 1 13.58 17.32 -13.87
C TRP A 1 12.44 16.64 -14.58
N PRO A 2 12.43 15.32 -14.67
CA PRO A 2 11.29 14.60 -15.24
C PRO A 2 10.05 14.87 -14.39
N LYS A 3 8.96 15.20 -15.07
CA LYS A 3 7.67 15.48 -14.44
C LYS A 3 6.70 14.38 -14.83
N VAL A 4 5.89 13.95 -13.88
CA VAL A 4 4.73 13.12 -14.14
C VAL A 4 3.51 14.02 -14.01
N THR A 5 2.77 14.20 -15.09
CA THR A 5 1.53 14.98 -15.10
C THR A 5 0.36 14.02 -15.23
N ILE A 6 -0.56 14.12 -14.29
CA ILE A 6 -1.77 13.29 -14.29
C ILE A 6 -2.78 13.95 -15.22
N ASP A 7 -3.02 13.36 -16.38
CA ASP A 7 -4.03 13.84 -17.33
C ASP A 7 -5.42 13.39 -16.91
N LYS A 8 -6.16 14.31 -16.30
CA LYS A 8 -7.52 14.08 -15.81
C LYS A 8 -8.52 13.69 -16.90
N SER A 9 -8.33 14.15 -18.13
CA SER A 9 -9.26 13.87 -19.22
C SER A 9 -9.10 12.47 -19.81
N LYS A 10 -7.96 11.85 -19.60
CA LYS A 10 -7.61 10.53 -20.16
C LYS A 10 -7.68 9.41 -19.14
N CYS A 11 -7.70 9.73 -17.86
CA CYS A 11 -7.96 8.78 -16.79
C CYS A 11 -9.36 8.16 -16.88
N ILE A 12 -10.27 8.82 -17.56
CA ILE A 12 -11.66 8.41 -17.81
C ILE A 12 -11.76 7.11 -18.63
N HIS A 13 -10.74 6.76 -19.40
CA HIS A 13 -10.76 5.58 -20.26
C HIS A 13 -10.00 4.38 -19.72
N CYS A 14 -9.45 4.47 -18.52
CA CYS A 14 -8.72 3.39 -17.88
C CYS A 14 -9.65 2.47 -17.07
N HIS A 15 -10.73 2.03 -17.70
CA HIS A 15 -11.71 1.11 -17.09
C HIS A 15 -11.14 -0.26 -16.68
N LYS A 16 -9.90 -0.58 -17.06
CA LYS A 16 -9.22 -1.83 -16.68
C LYS A 16 -8.32 -1.69 -15.48
N CYS A 17 -7.94 -0.48 -15.13
CA CYS A 17 -7.11 -0.20 -13.97
C CYS A 17 -7.97 0.43 -12.91
N LEU A 18 -8.75 -0.39 -12.20
CA LEU A 18 -9.48 0.06 -11.03
C LEU A 18 -10.38 1.25 -11.39
N ASP A 19 -11.65 1.04 -11.40
CA ASP A 19 -12.66 2.05 -11.69
C ASP A 19 -12.58 3.27 -10.74
N PHE A 20 -11.51 4.03 -10.86
CA PHE A 20 -11.34 5.34 -10.21
C PHE A 20 -12.22 6.42 -10.82
N HIS A 21 -13.09 6.01 -11.68
CA HIS A 21 -13.56 6.64 -12.81
C HIS A 21 -14.53 7.79 -12.58
N GLU A 22 -15.50 7.77 -11.85
CA GLU A 22 -16.47 8.87 -11.82
C GLU A 22 -16.57 9.61 -10.48
N LYS A 23 -16.03 9.06 -9.43
CA LYS A 23 -16.13 9.67 -8.08
C LYS A 23 -14.79 9.84 -7.36
N GLY A 24 -13.68 9.45 -7.93
CA GLY A 24 -12.40 9.38 -7.24
C GLY A 24 -11.19 9.98 -7.93
N CYS A 25 -11.14 10.01 -9.24
CA CYS A 25 -10.08 10.67 -9.98
C CYS A 25 -10.33 12.17 -10.05
N ILE A 26 -9.89 12.87 -9.04
CA ILE A 26 -9.53 14.27 -9.08
C ILE A 26 -10.59 15.16 -9.76
N VAL A 27 -11.67 15.42 -9.06
CA VAL A 27 -12.46 16.64 -9.26
C VAL A 27 -11.80 17.73 -8.41
N ALA A 28 -10.98 18.56 -9.02
CA ALA A 28 -10.27 19.63 -8.34
C ALA A 28 -11.19 20.81 -7.97
N ASP A 29 -12.43 20.80 -8.40
CA ASP A 29 -13.28 21.99 -8.38
C ASP A 29 -14.36 22.02 -7.29
N SER A 30 -14.38 21.09 -6.34
CA SER A 30 -15.33 21.10 -5.23
C SER A 30 -14.75 20.75 -3.87
N LEU A 31 -13.45 20.96 -3.66
CA LEU A 31 -12.89 20.94 -2.31
C LEU A 31 -13.09 22.35 -1.69
N THR A 32 -14.22 22.55 -1.04
CA THR A 32 -14.33 23.55 0.02
C THR A 32 -13.09 23.42 0.91
N GLN A 33 -12.39 24.52 1.06
CA GLN A 33 -11.28 24.68 1.99
C GLN A 33 -11.75 24.24 3.38
N THR A 34 -11.41 23.03 3.79
CA THR A 34 -11.36 22.70 5.21
C THR A 34 -9.99 23.12 5.68
N ASN A 35 -9.99 24.20 6.46
CA ASN A 35 -8.85 24.78 7.14
C ASN A 35 -7.92 23.71 7.69
N GLY A 36 -6.64 23.86 7.36
CA GLY A 36 -5.56 23.03 7.87
C GLY A 36 -5.45 23.10 9.38
N ASN A 37 -6.09 22.17 10.04
CA ASN A 37 -5.71 21.67 11.34
C ASN A 37 -5.33 20.22 11.12
N ASN A 38 -4.03 19.95 11.15
CA ASN A 38 -3.43 18.62 11.30
C ASN A 38 -3.84 18.03 12.67
N LYS A 39 -5.12 17.80 12.89
CA LYS A 39 -5.57 16.84 13.87
C LYS A 39 -5.45 15.49 13.18
N MET A 40 -4.41 14.73 13.56
CA MET A 40 -4.35 13.30 13.33
C MET A 40 -5.76 12.75 13.56
N GLN A 41 -6.35 12.18 12.48
CA GLN A 41 -7.63 11.48 12.59
C GLN A 41 -7.58 10.53 13.77
N ALA A 42 -8.66 10.42 14.51
CA ALA A 42 -8.82 9.66 15.73
C ALA A 42 -7.96 8.38 15.67
N GLN A 43 -6.98 8.30 16.58
CA GLN A 43 -5.96 7.26 16.59
C GLN A 43 -6.62 5.89 16.60
N THR A 44 -6.69 5.26 15.45
CA THR A 44 -6.91 3.82 15.42
C THR A 44 -5.79 3.19 16.24
N SER A 45 -6.12 2.33 17.19
CA SER A 45 -5.11 1.64 17.99
C SER A 45 -4.04 1.03 17.09
N ILE A 46 -2.76 1.23 17.43
CA ILE A 46 -1.64 0.73 16.62
C ILE A 46 -1.61 -0.81 16.55
N ASP A 47 -2.29 -1.48 17.48
CA ASP A 47 -2.42 -2.94 17.58
C ASP A 47 -3.84 -3.45 17.24
N ARG A 48 -4.60 -2.71 16.42
CA ARG A 48 -6.02 -2.97 16.11
C ARG A 48 -6.34 -4.34 15.50
N TYR A 49 -5.32 -5.07 15.05
CA TYR A 49 -5.49 -6.38 14.39
C TYR A 49 -5.40 -7.57 15.38
N LYS A 50 -5.58 -7.35 16.68
CA LYS A 50 -5.73 -8.39 17.72
C LYS A 50 -4.65 -9.48 17.68
N ASN A 51 -3.40 -9.12 17.48
CA ASN A 51 -2.24 -10.01 17.40
C ASN A 51 -2.20 -10.92 16.16
N PHE A 52 -2.95 -10.62 15.11
CA PHE A 52 -2.88 -11.38 13.86
C PHE A 52 -2.32 -10.52 12.73
N GLY A 53 -1.37 -11.06 11.97
CA GLY A 53 -0.98 -10.53 10.67
C GLY A 53 -2.01 -10.86 9.60
N LEU A 54 -2.00 -10.12 8.50
CA LEU A 54 -2.74 -10.50 7.30
C LEU A 54 -2.05 -11.72 6.66
N ARG A 55 -2.82 -12.74 6.31
CA ARG A 55 -2.31 -14.00 5.77
C ARG A 55 -2.76 -14.20 4.33
N ASP A 56 -1.92 -14.86 3.56
CA ASP A 56 -2.28 -15.26 2.20
C ASP A 56 -3.52 -16.15 2.18
N GLU A 57 -3.56 -17.14 3.04
CA GLU A 57 -4.71 -18.03 3.20
C GLU A 57 -6.04 -17.28 3.39
N TRP A 58 -6.05 -16.23 4.21
CA TRP A 58 -7.26 -15.47 4.50
C TRP A 58 -7.76 -14.67 3.31
N VAL A 59 -6.85 -14.06 2.56
CA VAL A 59 -7.17 -13.28 1.35
C VAL A 59 -7.59 -14.20 0.23
N SER A 60 -6.91 -15.34 0.09
CA SER A 60 -7.22 -16.38 -0.91
C SER A 60 -8.58 -17.03 -0.68
N MET A 61 -9.05 -17.11 0.57
CA MET A 61 -10.42 -17.56 0.88
C MET A 61 -11.44 -16.43 0.65
N TYR A 62 -11.12 -15.21 1.08
CA TYR A 62 -12.09 -14.11 1.05
C TYR A 62 -12.35 -13.57 -0.37
N LEU A 63 -11.30 -13.35 -1.17
CA LEU A 63 -11.45 -12.70 -2.48
C LEU A 63 -12.40 -13.46 -3.42
N PRO A 64 -12.30 -14.79 -3.59
CA PRO A 64 -13.22 -15.52 -4.45
C PRO A 64 -14.69 -15.49 -3.97
N GLU A 65 -14.89 -15.58 -2.66
CA GLU A 65 -16.25 -15.67 -2.09
C GLU A 65 -16.90 -14.30 -1.87
N GLY A 66 -16.10 -13.27 -1.70
CA GLY A 66 -16.58 -11.92 -1.44
C GLY A 66 -17.45 -11.82 -0.18
N ASP A 67 -18.60 -11.17 -0.28
CA ASP A 67 -19.49 -10.97 0.87
C ASP A 67 -20.08 -12.28 1.42
N ALA A 68 -20.16 -13.34 0.63
CA ALA A 68 -20.66 -14.64 1.05
C ALA A 68 -19.75 -15.30 2.09
N PHE A 69 -18.45 -14.99 2.06
CA PHE A 69 -17.48 -15.48 3.04
C PHE A 69 -17.93 -15.26 4.48
N TRP A 70 -18.55 -14.12 4.81
CA TRP A 70 -18.91 -13.80 6.20
C TRP A 70 -20.03 -14.69 6.78
N THR A 71 -20.78 -15.36 5.96
CA THR A 71 -21.90 -16.26 6.33
C THR A 71 -21.58 -17.73 6.14
N GLY A 72 -20.46 -18.04 5.46
CA GLY A 72 -19.97 -19.39 5.22
C GLY A 72 -19.17 -19.97 6.39
N ASP A 73 -18.85 -21.24 6.28
CA ASP A 73 -17.90 -21.92 7.19
C ASP A 73 -16.47 -21.70 6.67
N HIS A 74 -15.83 -20.67 7.19
CA HIS A 74 -14.46 -20.26 6.80
C HIS A 74 -13.39 -20.72 7.82
N GLY A 75 -13.76 -21.46 8.87
CA GLY A 75 -12.82 -21.98 9.88
C GLY A 75 -12.13 -20.91 10.76
N LEU A 76 -12.43 -19.62 10.58
CA LEU A 76 -11.81 -18.56 11.39
C LEU A 76 -12.53 -18.36 12.71
N HIS A 77 -11.75 -18.17 13.79
CA HIS A 77 -12.30 -17.88 15.11
C HIS A 77 -13.10 -16.57 15.10
N PRO A 78 -14.42 -16.59 15.44
CA PRO A 78 -15.32 -15.46 15.23
C PRO A 78 -14.98 -14.22 16.07
N THR A 79 -14.45 -14.41 17.29
CA THR A 79 -14.14 -13.31 18.22
C THR A 79 -12.79 -12.66 17.96
N TYR A 80 -11.82 -13.37 17.38
CA TYR A 80 -10.43 -12.90 17.25
C TYR A 80 -9.97 -12.75 15.80
N GLN A 81 -10.10 -13.80 14.99
CA GLN A 81 -9.58 -13.81 13.63
C GLN A 81 -10.48 -13.04 12.66
N VAL A 82 -11.79 -13.23 12.72
CA VAL A 82 -12.75 -12.52 11.86
C VAL A 82 -12.65 -11.00 12.03
N PRO A 83 -12.67 -10.42 13.27
CA PRO A 83 -12.47 -8.97 13.43
C PRO A 83 -11.09 -8.49 12.97
N SER A 84 -10.04 -9.29 13.12
CA SER A 84 -8.71 -8.97 12.61
C SER A 84 -8.70 -8.89 11.10
N LEU A 85 -9.20 -9.92 10.41
CA LEU A 85 -9.31 -9.94 8.96
C LEU A 85 -10.13 -8.74 8.44
N LYS A 86 -11.30 -8.46 9.05
CA LYS A 86 -12.11 -7.29 8.70
C LYS A 86 -11.34 -5.98 8.82
N ASN A 87 -10.51 -5.81 9.84
CA ASN A 87 -9.71 -4.61 9.98
C ASN A 87 -8.61 -4.51 8.91
N TRP A 88 -7.93 -5.61 8.59
CA TRP A 88 -6.95 -5.65 7.51
C TRP A 88 -7.58 -5.34 6.16
N LEU A 89 -8.71 -5.96 5.83
CA LEU A 89 -9.41 -5.74 4.56
C LEU A 89 -9.98 -4.33 4.44
N LYS A 90 -10.40 -3.69 5.56
CA LYS A 90 -10.80 -2.28 5.57
C LYS A 90 -9.63 -1.36 5.27
N ASP A 91 -8.49 -1.58 5.91
CA ASP A 91 -7.29 -0.77 5.67
C ASP A 91 -6.71 -1.02 4.26
N ALA A 92 -6.91 -2.22 3.72
CA ALA A 92 -6.62 -2.54 2.32
C ALA A 92 -7.67 -1.97 1.32
N GLU A 93 -8.73 -1.31 1.80
CA GLU A 93 -9.84 -0.77 1.00
C GLU A 93 -10.62 -1.83 0.19
N ILE A 94 -10.49 -3.11 0.57
CA ILE A 94 -11.24 -4.22 -0.05
C ILE A 94 -12.68 -4.26 0.43
N ILE A 95 -12.91 -3.92 1.70
CA ILE A 95 -14.26 -3.81 2.27
C ILE A 95 -14.48 -2.42 2.87
N ASP A 96 -15.74 -2.02 2.93
CA ASP A 96 -16.17 -0.77 3.54
C ASP A 96 -16.36 -0.89 5.08
N ALA A 97 -16.83 0.19 5.70
CA ALA A 97 -17.10 0.22 7.14
C ALA A 97 -18.15 -0.81 7.58
N LYS A 98 -19.05 -1.21 6.69
CA LYS A 98 -20.12 -2.21 6.94
C LYS A 98 -19.67 -3.63 6.60
N ALA A 99 -18.38 -3.84 6.31
CA ALA A 99 -17.78 -5.10 5.87
C ALA A 99 -18.37 -5.62 4.53
N LYS A 100 -18.82 -4.72 3.67
CA LYS A 100 -19.23 -5.03 2.30
C LYS A 100 -18.08 -4.82 1.34
N MET A 101 -17.94 -5.68 0.35
CA MET A 101 -16.90 -5.57 -0.67
C MET A 101 -17.06 -4.27 -1.44
N THR A 102 -15.97 -3.51 -1.52
CA THR A 102 -15.90 -2.26 -2.28
C THR A 102 -15.83 -2.54 -3.78
N GLU A 103 -15.90 -1.50 -4.61
CA GLU A 103 -15.65 -1.62 -6.04
C GLU A 103 -14.22 -2.06 -6.34
N LEU A 104 -13.24 -1.50 -5.61
CA LEU A 104 -11.86 -1.99 -5.64
C LEU A 104 -11.78 -3.48 -5.30
N GLY A 105 -12.47 -3.91 -4.23
CA GLY A 105 -12.52 -5.32 -3.84
C GLY A 105 -13.05 -6.22 -4.96
N ARG A 106 -14.14 -5.82 -5.63
CA ARG A 106 -14.71 -6.57 -6.79
C ARG A 106 -13.75 -6.63 -7.98
N THR A 107 -13.06 -5.52 -8.26
CA THR A 107 -12.04 -5.50 -9.30
C THR A 107 -10.90 -6.46 -8.98
N LEU A 108 -10.40 -6.44 -7.74
CA LEU A 108 -9.34 -7.36 -7.31
C LEU A 108 -9.81 -8.82 -7.28
N GLN A 109 -11.06 -9.08 -6.94
CA GLN A 109 -11.70 -10.40 -7.03
C GLN A 109 -11.62 -10.95 -8.44
N SER A 110 -12.04 -10.18 -9.45
CA SER A 110 -12.01 -10.61 -10.85
C SER A 110 -10.59 -10.83 -11.39
N ILE A 111 -9.61 -10.06 -10.89
CA ILE A 111 -8.21 -10.19 -11.29
C ILE A 111 -7.56 -11.41 -10.61
N PHE A 112 -7.94 -11.72 -9.38
CA PHE A 112 -7.35 -12.78 -8.58
C PHE A 112 -7.43 -14.17 -9.24
N GLU A 113 -8.44 -14.40 -10.09
CA GLU A 113 -8.62 -15.66 -10.82
C GLU A 113 -7.45 -15.99 -11.77
N TYR A 114 -6.77 -14.97 -12.31
CA TYR A 114 -5.67 -15.16 -13.28
C TYR A 114 -4.35 -14.50 -12.88
N ASN A 115 -4.36 -13.60 -11.90
CA ASN A 115 -3.17 -12.98 -11.34
C ASN A 115 -3.32 -12.83 -9.83
N THR A 116 -2.74 -13.73 -9.08
CA THR A 116 -2.82 -13.74 -7.61
C THR A 116 -1.90 -12.72 -6.94
N ILE A 117 -0.89 -12.18 -7.65
CA ILE A 117 0.10 -11.25 -7.08
C ILE A 117 -0.39 -9.80 -7.15
N PHE A 118 -1.01 -9.39 -8.26
CA PHE A 118 -1.49 -8.02 -8.43
C PHE A 118 -2.37 -7.52 -7.26
N PRO A 119 -3.35 -8.28 -6.74
CA PRO A 119 -4.10 -7.88 -5.56
C PRO A 119 -3.21 -7.56 -4.36
N TRP A 120 -2.11 -8.29 -4.15
CA TRP A 120 -1.19 -8.03 -3.06
C TRP A 120 -0.37 -6.74 -3.25
N GLU A 121 -0.04 -6.37 -4.48
CA GLU A 121 0.55 -5.07 -4.78
C GLU A 121 -0.39 -3.93 -4.32
N ILE A 122 -1.66 -4.01 -4.68
CA ILE A 122 -2.68 -3.02 -4.30
C ILE A 122 -2.97 -3.03 -2.80
N ILE A 123 -3.11 -4.22 -2.20
CA ILE A 123 -3.27 -4.37 -0.75
C ILE A 123 -2.12 -3.68 -0.02
N TRP A 124 -0.87 -3.95 -0.40
CA TRP A 124 0.27 -3.34 0.25
C TRP A 124 0.28 -1.82 0.12
N ILE A 125 0.04 -1.27 -1.06
CA ILE A 125 -0.09 0.17 -1.26
C ILE A 125 -1.13 0.73 -0.28
N ASN A 126 -2.33 0.16 -0.21
CA ASN A 126 -3.39 0.66 0.67
C ASN A 126 -3.01 0.58 2.15
N LEU A 127 -2.39 -0.51 2.56
CA LEU A 127 -1.93 -0.68 3.95
C LEU A 127 -0.89 0.37 4.35
N THR A 128 0.01 0.78 3.45
CA THR A 128 1.01 1.82 3.75
C THR A 128 0.39 3.22 3.92
N TYR A 129 -0.85 3.43 3.50
CA TYR A 129 -1.58 4.69 3.76
C TYR A 129 -2.53 4.59 4.96
N ASN A 130 -3.20 3.47 5.13
CA ASN A 130 -4.35 3.35 6.04
C ASN A 130 -4.03 2.59 7.34
N SER A 131 -3.08 1.66 7.31
CA SER A 131 -2.63 0.95 8.50
C SER A 131 -1.48 1.68 9.17
N PHE A 132 -1.65 2.10 10.42
CA PHE A 132 -0.60 2.78 11.18
C PHE A 132 0.73 2.01 11.15
N ILE A 133 0.68 0.72 11.47
CA ILE A 133 1.90 -0.08 11.60
C ILE A 133 2.56 -0.40 10.25
N ALA A 134 1.78 -0.62 9.19
CA ALA A 134 2.32 -0.83 7.84
C ALA A 134 2.93 0.48 7.29
N LYS A 135 2.26 1.61 7.48
CA LYS A 135 2.76 2.94 7.13
C LYS A 135 4.08 3.24 7.84
N TRP A 136 4.11 3.07 9.16
CA TRP A 136 5.31 3.28 9.97
C TRP A 136 6.47 2.40 9.49
N PHE A 137 6.22 1.10 9.29
CA PHE A 137 7.22 0.17 8.80
C PHE A 137 7.77 0.59 7.43
N ALA A 138 6.89 0.88 6.47
CA ALA A 138 7.28 1.29 5.12
C ALA A 138 8.10 2.60 5.13
N ALA A 139 7.74 3.56 5.98
CA ALA A 139 8.41 4.85 6.07
C ALA A 139 9.77 4.78 6.80
N ARG A 140 9.90 3.93 7.82
CA ARG A 140 11.08 3.91 8.72
C ARG A 140 12.11 2.84 8.39
N GLN A 141 11.67 1.67 7.90
CA GLN A 141 12.61 0.60 7.57
C GLN A 141 13.25 0.82 6.20
N LYS A 142 14.57 1.01 6.20
CA LYS A 142 15.35 1.21 4.97
C LYS A 142 15.51 -0.10 4.22
N PHE A 143 15.50 -0.01 2.89
CA PHE A 143 15.84 -1.15 2.04
C PHE A 143 17.30 -1.56 2.21
N ASN A 144 17.57 -2.84 2.07
CA ASN A 144 18.89 -3.46 2.21
C ASN A 144 19.58 -3.21 3.57
N THR A 145 18.79 -2.88 4.60
CA THR A 145 19.30 -2.69 5.97
C THR A 145 18.69 -3.76 6.88
N PRO A 146 19.50 -4.60 7.51
CA PRO A 146 19.03 -5.61 8.44
C PRO A 146 18.31 -5.01 9.65
N PHE A 147 17.28 -5.68 10.13
CA PHE A 147 16.55 -5.31 11.34
C PHE A 147 16.11 -6.54 12.13
N THR A 148 15.95 -6.36 13.42
CA THR A 148 15.41 -7.37 14.34
C THR A 148 14.07 -6.93 14.90
N LYS A 149 13.30 -7.87 15.44
CA LYS A 149 12.06 -7.55 16.15
C LYS A 149 12.30 -6.54 17.29
N SER A 150 13.36 -6.76 18.08
CA SER A 150 13.69 -5.88 19.21
C SER A 150 14.03 -4.46 18.76
N LEU A 151 14.75 -4.31 17.64
CA LEU A 151 15.06 -3.00 17.06
C LEU A 151 13.78 -2.27 16.62
N LEU A 152 12.83 -2.96 16.00
CA LEU A 152 11.55 -2.38 15.62
C LEU A 152 10.73 -1.93 16.84
N GLU A 153 10.71 -2.75 17.90
CA GLU A 153 10.03 -2.41 19.16
C GLU A 153 10.65 -1.18 19.83
N GLU A 154 11.97 -1.09 19.85
CA GLU A 154 12.72 0.06 20.38
C GLU A 154 12.43 1.33 19.57
N GLN A 155 12.54 1.28 18.24
CA GLN A 155 12.27 2.41 17.36
C GLN A 155 10.83 2.91 17.52
N LEU A 156 9.85 2.00 17.53
CA LEU A 156 8.44 2.35 17.67
C LEU A 156 8.14 2.95 19.04
N SER A 157 8.74 2.41 20.10
CA SER A 157 8.61 2.94 21.47
C SER A 157 9.24 4.33 21.61
N THR A 158 10.37 4.57 20.98
CA THR A 158 11.07 5.86 21.00
C THR A 158 10.27 6.93 20.26
N GLU A 159 9.71 6.58 19.08
CA GLU A 159 8.93 7.53 18.27
C GLU A 159 7.54 7.81 18.91
N PHE A 160 6.96 6.81 19.58
CA PHE A 160 5.63 6.91 20.20
C PHE A 160 5.62 6.48 21.67
N PRO A 161 6.24 7.27 22.57
CA PRO A 161 6.42 6.89 23.97
C PRO A 161 5.13 6.79 24.78
N THR A 162 4.02 7.23 24.25
CA THR A 162 2.70 7.12 24.89
C THR A 162 2.13 5.71 24.86
N TYR A 163 2.61 4.84 23.97
CA TYR A 163 2.14 3.46 23.88
C TYR A 163 2.82 2.56 24.90
N LYS A 164 2.04 1.71 25.55
CA LYS A 164 2.57 0.71 26.49
C LYS A 164 3.37 -0.37 25.75
N GLY A 165 4.38 -0.92 26.39
CA GLY A 165 5.27 -1.93 25.79
C GLY A 165 4.53 -3.11 25.16
N LYS A 166 3.46 -3.62 25.80
CA LYS A 166 2.65 -4.71 25.21
C LYS A 166 1.95 -4.31 23.91
N THR A 167 1.45 -3.09 23.80
CA THR A 167 0.83 -2.55 22.59
C THR A 167 1.86 -2.45 21.45
N VAL A 168 3.08 -1.96 21.77
CA VAL A 168 4.20 -1.90 20.81
C VAL A 168 4.57 -3.30 20.32
N GLN A 169 4.76 -4.25 21.25
CA GLN A 169 5.09 -5.64 20.92
C GLN A 169 4.04 -6.27 19.99
N ASN A 170 2.74 -6.05 20.29
CA ASN A 170 1.65 -6.55 19.46
C ASN A 170 1.67 -5.94 18.07
N ALA A 171 1.87 -4.63 17.94
CA ALA A 171 1.92 -3.95 16.65
C ALA A 171 3.09 -4.47 15.78
N VAL A 172 4.28 -4.58 16.35
CA VAL A 172 5.44 -5.15 15.66
C VAL A 172 5.22 -6.61 15.28
N TYR A 173 4.60 -7.39 16.17
CA TYR A 173 4.25 -8.77 15.87
C TYR A 173 3.27 -8.89 14.69
N GLN A 174 2.25 -8.03 14.63
CA GLN A 174 1.25 -8.00 13.56
C GLN A 174 1.88 -7.72 12.20
N ILE A 175 2.74 -6.70 12.10
CA ILE A 175 3.40 -6.39 10.83
C ILE A 175 4.37 -7.49 10.41
N LEU A 176 5.19 -8.01 11.32
CA LEU A 176 6.12 -9.09 10.99
C LEU A 176 5.39 -10.37 10.55
N ARG A 177 4.26 -10.69 11.16
CA ARG A 177 3.43 -11.82 10.70
C ARG A 177 2.81 -11.57 9.34
N THR A 178 2.34 -10.36 9.07
CA THR A 178 1.85 -9.99 7.73
C THR A 178 2.94 -10.21 6.68
N LEU A 179 4.15 -9.73 6.94
CA LEU A 179 5.28 -9.90 6.04
C LEU A 179 5.70 -11.37 5.85
N LYS A 180 5.61 -12.19 6.90
CA LYS A 180 6.01 -13.61 6.83
C LYS A 180 4.92 -14.52 6.25
N GLU A 181 3.64 -14.17 6.46
CA GLU A 181 2.50 -15.03 6.15
C GLU A 181 1.70 -14.58 4.91
N SER A 182 2.24 -13.62 4.16
CA SER A 182 1.64 -13.14 2.92
C SER A 182 2.69 -12.88 1.82
N PRO A 183 2.28 -12.80 0.56
CA PRO A 183 3.15 -12.44 -0.56
C PRO A 183 3.86 -11.10 -0.42
N ILE A 184 3.37 -10.20 0.44
CA ILE A 184 4.00 -8.90 0.70
C ILE A 184 5.48 -9.07 1.11
N GLY A 185 5.79 -10.06 1.94
CA GLY A 185 7.17 -10.29 2.36
C GLY A 185 8.05 -10.81 1.24
N ALA A 186 7.97 -12.11 0.97
CA ALA A 186 8.91 -12.78 0.07
C ALA A 186 8.71 -12.37 -1.40
N THR A 187 7.45 -12.33 -1.88
CA THR A 187 7.18 -12.06 -3.30
C THR A 187 7.38 -10.59 -3.65
N LEU A 188 6.83 -9.67 -2.82
CA LEU A 188 6.99 -8.24 -3.05
C LEU A 188 8.27 -7.66 -2.39
N GLY A 189 9.19 -8.51 -1.94
CA GLY A 189 10.50 -8.12 -1.43
C GLY A 189 10.49 -7.28 -0.15
N GLN A 190 9.37 -7.28 0.60
CA GLN A 190 9.29 -6.45 1.81
C GLN A 190 9.86 -7.14 3.04
N TYR A 191 10.15 -8.43 2.94
CA TYR A 191 10.81 -9.19 4.00
C TYR A 191 11.49 -10.45 3.46
N ALA A 192 12.75 -10.61 3.82
CA ALA A 192 13.48 -11.87 3.69
C ALA A 192 14.21 -12.16 5.02
N GLU A 193 14.28 -13.40 5.43
CA GLU A 193 15.08 -13.81 6.59
C GLU A 193 16.56 -13.85 6.21
N VAL A 194 17.40 -13.11 6.95
CA VAL A 194 18.87 -13.20 6.87
C VAL A 194 19.35 -14.29 7.81
N ASP A 195 18.77 -14.36 9.00
CA ASP A 195 18.95 -15.39 10.00
C ASP A 195 17.68 -15.56 10.84
N LYS A 196 17.69 -16.43 11.87
CA LYS A 196 16.52 -16.73 12.73
C LYS A 196 15.87 -15.51 13.38
N SER A 197 16.61 -14.42 13.56
CA SER A 197 16.17 -13.23 14.29
C SER A 197 16.17 -11.96 13.45
N THR A 198 16.81 -11.98 12.30
CA THR A 198 17.10 -10.81 11.46
C THR A 198 16.36 -10.88 10.14
N GLY A 199 15.64 -9.83 9.83
CA GLY A 199 14.99 -9.61 8.54
C GLY A 199 15.62 -8.48 7.75
N ILE A 200 15.34 -8.44 6.47
CA ILE A 200 15.75 -7.37 5.55
C ILE A 200 14.64 -7.06 4.56
N ARG A 201 14.51 -5.80 4.14
CA ARG A 201 13.70 -5.40 2.99
C ARG A 201 14.60 -5.36 1.75
N GLY A 202 14.31 -6.17 0.75
CA GLY A 202 15.13 -6.25 -0.48
C GLY A 202 14.69 -5.31 -1.60
N GLY A 203 13.43 -4.87 -1.58
CA GLY A 203 12.80 -4.13 -2.67
C GLY A 203 12.18 -5.03 -3.75
N TYR A 204 11.35 -4.42 -4.62
CA TYR A 204 10.60 -5.11 -5.67
C TYR A 204 10.58 -4.28 -6.96
N ASN A 205 11.21 -4.79 -8.02
CA ASN A 205 11.35 -4.10 -9.31
C ASN A 205 10.35 -4.59 -10.38
N GLU A 206 9.66 -5.69 -10.11
CA GLU A 206 8.70 -6.30 -11.05
C GLU A 206 7.27 -5.82 -10.85
N LEU A 207 7.11 -4.66 -10.19
CA LEU A 207 5.82 -4.05 -9.93
C LEU A 207 5.06 -3.83 -11.24
N SER A 208 3.78 -4.19 -11.23
CA SER A 208 2.92 -4.02 -12.40
C SER A 208 2.76 -2.53 -12.75
N PRO A 209 2.64 -2.17 -14.04
CA PRO A 209 2.41 -0.80 -14.45
C PRO A 209 1.17 -0.19 -13.79
N GLU A 210 0.11 -0.98 -13.65
CA GLU A 210 -1.14 -0.60 -13.03
C GLU A 210 -0.98 -0.27 -11.54
N ALA A 211 -0.19 -1.06 -10.80
CA ALA A 211 0.09 -0.78 -9.40
C ALA A 211 0.97 0.47 -9.25
N ILE A 212 1.91 0.72 -10.16
CA ILE A 212 2.69 1.97 -10.19
C ILE A 212 1.76 3.16 -10.41
N ALA A 213 0.87 3.10 -11.40
CA ALA A 213 -0.10 4.15 -11.65
C ALA A 213 -0.96 4.39 -10.40
N TYR A 214 -1.48 3.32 -9.80
CA TYR A 214 -2.28 3.38 -8.57
C TYR A 214 -1.54 4.07 -7.42
N SER A 215 -0.30 3.68 -7.15
CA SER A 215 0.54 4.30 -6.12
C SER A 215 0.76 5.78 -6.38
N ILE A 216 1.10 6.16 -7.62
CA ILE A 216 1.30 7.57 -8.03
C ILE A 216 0.03 8.39 -7.82
N TYR A 217 -1.12 7.89 -8.27
CA TYR A 217 -2.41 8.57 -8.07
C TYR A 217 -2.77 8.71 -6.60
N LYS A 218 -2.56 7.67 -5.81
CA LYS A 218 -2.82 7.69 -4.36
C LYS A 218 -1.91 8.70 -3.66
N PHE A 219 -0.63 8.74 -4.01
CA PHE A 219 0.33 9.72 -3.52
C PHE A 219 -0.11 11.15 -3.88
N ALA A 220 -0.39 11.41 -5.16
CA ALA A 220 -0.79 12.72 -5.66
C ALA A 220 -2.09 13.21 -4.98
N ARG A 221 -3.07 12.31 -4.81
CA ARG A 221 -4.32 12.61 -4.10
C ARG A 221 -4.07 12.95 -2.63
N THR A 222 -3.22 12.20 -1.95
CA THR A 222 -2.90 12.45 -0.53
C THR A 222 -2.18 13.79 -0.33
N LYS A 223 -1.36 14.19 -1.31
CA LYS A 223 -0.65 15.47 -1.31
C LYS A 223 -1.45 16.61 -1.94
N ASN A 224 -2.62 16.32 -2.51
CA ASN A 224 -3.45 17.27 -3.27
C ASN A 224 -2.68 17.96 -4.40
N ILE A 225 -1.89 17.18 -5.15
CA ILE A 225 -1.08 17.65 -6.29
C ILE A 225 -1.52 16.94 -7.57
N SER A 226 -1.40 17.60 -8.71
CA SER A 226 -1.66 17.04 -10.04
C SER A 226 -0.38 16.83 -10.87
N MET A 227 0.75 17.26 -10.34
CA MET A 227 2.07 17.13 -10.95
C MET A 227 3.08 16.80 -9.86
N LEU A 228 3.97 15.86 -10.14
CA LEU A 228 5.08 15.51 -9.26
C LEU A 228 6.35 15.24 -10.07
N ARG A 229 7.50 15.39 -9.45
CA ARG A 229 8.78 14.98 -10.01
C ARG A 229 9.07 13.54 -9.61
N VAL A 230 9.63 12.76 -10.52
CA VAL A 230 10.06 11.38 -10.19
C VAL A 230 11.04 11.38 -9.03
N SER A 231 11.99 12.34 -9.00
CA SER A 231 12.93 12.52 -7.90
C SER A 231 12.28 12.72 -6.54
N ASP A 232 11.10 13.34 -6.48
CA ASP A 232 10.40 13.59 -5.22
C ASP A 232 9.94 12.27 -4.57
N LEU A 233 9.67 11.23 -5.38
CA LEU A 233 9.32 9.90 -4.87
C LEU A 233 10.49 9.19 -4.18
N TYR A 234 11.73 9.60 -4.44
CA TYR A 234 12.95 9.04 -3.84
C TYR A 234 13.53 9.89 -2.73
N SER A 235 12.93 11.04 -2.41
CA SER A 235 13.39 11.89 -1.32
C SER A 235 13.33 11.15 0.02
N PRO A 236 14.38 11.25 0.86
CA PRO A 236 14.37 10.69 2.22
C PRO A 236 13.23 11.23 3.09
N GLU A 237 12.80 12.46 2.82
CA GLU A 237 11.76 13.17 3.57
C GLU A 237 10.34 12.71 3.24
N VAL A 238 10.17 12.01 2.11
CA VAL A 238 8.89 11.46 1.71
C VAL A 238 8.60 10.17 2.48
N GLU A 239 7.43 10.09 3.10
CA GLU A 239 7.03 8.96 3.94
C GLU A 239 6.13 7.93 3.22
N SER A 240 5.76 8.19 1.97
CA SER A 240 4.87 7.34 1.16
C SER A 240 5.24 7.41 -0.32
N GLY A 241 4.54 6.66 -1.16
CA GLY A 241 4.77 6.59 -2.59
C GLY A 241 5.60 5.37 -2.98
N VAL A 242 5.65 5.09 -4.28
CA VAL A 242 6.10 3.82 -4.85
C VAL A 242 7.47 3.34 -4.36
N TYR A 243 8.41 4.26 -4.14
CA TYR A 243 9.72 3.88 -3.60
C TYR A 243 9.64 3.42 -2.14
N LYS A 244 8.93 4.16 -1.29
CA LYS A 244 8.77 3.77 0.13
C LYS A 244 7.98 2.47 0.29
N GLU A 245 7.04 2.24 -0.60
CA GLU A 245 6.21 1.05 -0.61
C GLU A 245 7.00 -0.18 -1.06
N PHE A 246 7.78 -0.07 -2.16
CA PHE A 246 8.36 -1.23 -2.81
C PHE A 246 9.89 -1.21 -2.95
N GLY A 247 10.56 -0.08 -2.74
CA GLY A 247 11.99 0.04 -3.00
C GLY A 247 12.37 -0.13 -4.47
N ILE A 248 11.44 0.19 -5.37
CA ILE A 248 11.64 0.06 -6.81
C ILE A 248 12.85 0.90 -7.25
N ALA A 249 13.73 0.31 -8.05
CA ALA A 249 14.85 1.01 -8.63
C ALA A 249 14.38 2.07 -9.64
N LYS A 250 15.15 3.15 -9.77
CA LYS A 250 14.75 4.30 -10.58
C LYS A 250 14.58 3.95 -12.05
N ASP A 251 15.48 3.16 -12.60
CA ASP A 251 15.43 2.69 -13.99
C ASP A 251 14.21 1.79 -14.26
N ALA A 252 13.87 0.92 -13.30
CA ALA A 252 12.67 0.09 -13.36
C ALA A 252 11.39 0.97 -13.35
N LEU A 253 11.34 1.97 -12.47
CA LEU A 253 10.22 2.92 -12.43
C LEU A 253 10.11 3.72 -13.74
N GLU A 254 11.22 4.25 -14.26
CA GLU A 254 11.22 5.02 -15.52
C GLU A 254 10.75 4.16 -16.70
N LYS A 255 11.17 2.90 -16.78
CA LYS A 255 10.71 1.96 -17.80
C LYS A 255 9.19 1.83 -17.78
N GLN A 256 8.60 1.65 -16.60
CA GLN A 256 7.15 1.51 -16.44
C GLN A 256 6.41 2.83 -16.72
N LEU A 257 6.98 3.97 -16.33
CA LEU A 257 6.41 5.28 -16.66
C LEU A 257 6.38 5.55 -18.17
N ARG A 258 7.40 5.12 -18.92
CA ARG A 258 7.39 5.18 -20.39
C ARG A 258 6.29 4.32 -21.00
N PHE A 259 6.08 3.13 -20.46
CA PHE A 259 4.98 2.25 -20.88
C PHE A 259 3.61 2.88 -20.60
N LEU A 260 3.39 3.41 -19.39
CA LEU A 260 2.14 4.09 -19.00
C LEU A 260 1.87 5.38 -19.77
N ASN A 261 2.93 6.04 -20.28
CA ASN A 261 2.84 7.23 -21.11
C ASN A 261 2.66 6.92 -22.61
N SER A 262 2.72 5.65 -23.00
CA SER A 262 2.61 5.28 -24.42
C SER A 262 1.23 5.63 -24.98
N THR A 263 1.15 5.82 -26.31
CA THR A 263 -0.10 6.19 -27.00
C THR A 263 -1.20 5.17 -26.81
N THR A 264 -0.85 3.90 -26.62
CA THR A 264 -1.79 2.78 -26.44
C THR A 264 -2.36 2.72 -25.01
N ASN A 265 -1.52 3.06 -23.99
CA ASN A 265 -1.86 2.92 -22.59
C ASN A 265 -1.68 4.23 -21.81
N ARG A 266 -2.07 5.35 -22.39
CA ARG A 266 -1.81 6.66 -21.81
C ARG A 266 -2.65 6.92 -20.55
N VAL A 267 -2.20 6.36 -19.44
CA VAL A 267 -2.80 6.52 -18.10
C VAL A 267 -2.29 7.80 -17.43
N LEU A 268 -1.04 8.17 -17.71
CA LEU A 268 -0.40 9.37 -17.19
C LEU A 268 0.50 9.99 -18.26
N VAL A 269 0.92 11.24 -18.07
CA VAL A 269 1.93 11.91 -18.89
C VAL A 269 3.23 11.96 -18.12
N ALA A 270 4.26 11.30 -18.62
CA ALA A 270 5.61 11.33 -18.06
C ALA A 270 6.58 12.06 -19.01
N GLU A 271 7.15 13.15 -18.55
CA GLU A 271 8.22 13.87 -19.23
C GLU A 271 9.57 13.38 -18.68
N LEU A 272 10.10 12.33 -19.30
CA LEU A 272 11.36 11.72 -18.91
C LEU A 272 12.46 12.20 -19.85
N ASN A 273 13.20 13.21 -19.45
CA ASN A 273 14.34 13.72 -20.23
C ASN A 273 15.55 12.82 -20.03
N MET A 274 16.06 12.23 -21.11
CA MET A 274 17.27 11.45 -21.07
C MET A 274 18.45 12.32 -20.61
N GLY A 275 19.10 11.95 -19.52
CA GLY A 275 20.38 12.52 -19.07
C GLY A 275 20.34 13.59 -17.99
N LEU A 276 19.17 14.01 -17.49
CA LEU A 276 19.08 15.00 -16.40
C LEU A 276 19.00 14.40 -14.98
N ASP A 277 19.04 13.08 -14.88
CA ASP A 277 18.94 12.36 -13.61
C ASP A 277 20.28 11.83 -13.07
N HIS A 278 21.38 12.24 -13.67
CA HIS A 278 22.73 11.93 -13.22
C HIS A 278 23.38 13.16 -12.59
N ILE A 279 22.94 13.52 -11.43
CA ILE A 279 23.71 14.38 -10.53
C ILE A 279 23.65 13.77 -9.14
#